data_ab210302f31c54f670bb485a97d9f409
#
_entry.id   ab210302f31c54f670bb485a97d9f409
#
_cell.length_a   1.000
_cell.length_b   1.000
_cell.length_c   1.000
_cell.angle_alpha   90.00
_cell.angle_beta   90.00
_cell.angle_gamma   90.00
#
_symmetry.space_group_name_H-M   'P 1'
#
loop_
_entity.id
_entity.type
_entity.pdbx_description
1 polymer ?
#
loop_
_entity_poly.entity_id
_entity_poly.type
_entity_poly.pdbx_seq_one_letter_code
_entity_poly.pdbx_strand_id
1 'polypeptide(L)'
;MRPRIIFGRFLIRLGRFIQSLALMVMRPNDLVEFSRQTYATSRMVEGCGRQALAYPVLHPDEQTLLERLHLTRGRLLLLGVGGGREAIPLTQMGFEVTGVDFVPEMVEKARENAVRHGVKIEGITQEISKIDVPAGSYDVVWLSAAMYSCVPARGRRVEMLQRIGKALKPGGYFICQFRWDTEAGASRIWELARKIVAFLTLGNLWHEKGDTLSYNIEFIHAFSQEDEVKSEFAEGGFEVLHMHISEEILIGGAMLRKPLSKAPLSK
;
A
#
# COMPACT_ATOMS: atom_id res chain seq x y z
N MET A 1 17.92 -2.17 -38.78
CA MET A 1 17.86 -2.75 -37.43
C MET A 1 18.06 -4.27 -37.54
N ARG A 2 18.88 -4.89 -36.67
CA ARG A 2 19.19 -6.34 -36.78
C ARG A 2 17.91 -7.17 -36.54
N PRO A 3 17.55 -8.13 -37.43
CA PRO A 3 16.29 -8.90 -37.32
C PRO A 3 16.09 -9.58 -35.97
N ARG A 4 17.18 -10.07 -35.35
CA ARG A 4 17.18 -10.67 -34.03
C ARG A 4 16.75 -9.71 -32.90
N ILE A 5 17.07 -8.43 -33.02
CA ILE A 5 16.64 -7.40 -32.06
C ILE A 5 15.14 -7.12 -32.20
N ILE A 6 14.64 -7.09 -33.44
CA ILE A 6 13.19 -6.92 -33.71
C ILE A 6 12.41 -8.08 -33.10
N PHE A 7 12.86 -9.30 -33.35
CA PHE A 7 12.22 -10.51 -32.82
C PHE A 7 12.29 -10.56 -31.27
N GLY A 8 13.45 -10.23 -30.68
CA GLY A 8 13.58 -10.13 -29.23
C GLY A 8 12.62 -9.11 -28.60
N ARG A 9 12.48 -7.93 -29.20
CA ARG A 9 11.50 -6.91 -28.77
C ARG A 9 10.05 -7.39 -28.89
N PHE A 10 9.73 -8.13 -29.95
CA PHE A 10 8.42 -8.75 -30.11
C PHE A 10 8.13 -9.75 -28.99
N LEU A 11 9.06 -10.65 -28.68
CA LEU A 11 8.90 -11.61 -27.60
C LEU A 11 8.72 -10.95 -26.23
N ILE A 12 9.47 -9.85 -25.95
CA ILE A 12 9.29 -9.08 -24.72
C ILE A 12 7.88 -8.47 -24.65
N ARG A 13 7.40 -7.90 -25.76
CA ARG A 13 6.04 -7.34 -25.82
C ARG A 13 4.96 -8.41 -25.63
N LEU A 14 5.14 -9.56 -26.25
CA LEU A 14 4.23 -10.71 -26.12
C LEU A 14 4.21 -11.21 -24.66
N GLY A 15 5.38 -11.34 -24.03
CA GLY A 15 5.48 -11.73 -22.62
C GLY A 15 4.73 -10.76 -21.69
N ARG A 16 4.91 -9.44 -21.87
CA ARG A 16 4.15 -8.43 -21.12
C ARG A 16 2.64 -8.50 -21.36
N PHE A 17 2.24 -8.78 -22.58
CA PHE A 17 0.83 -8.98 -22.91
C PHE A 17 0.25 -10.20 -22.17
N ILE A 18 0.93 -11.35 -22.22
CA ILE A 18 0.50 -12.56 -21.52
C ILE A 18 0.41 -12.31 -20.00
N GLN A 19 1.38 -11.61 -19.41
CA GLN A 19 1.32 -11.21 -17.99
C GLN A 19 0.10 -10.35 -17.69
N SER A 20 -0.25 -9.43 -18.59
CA SER A 20 -1.41 -8.58 -18.40
C SER A 20 -2.74 -9.37 -18.41
N LEU A 21 -2.78 -10.54 -19.06
CA LEU A 21 -3.96 -11.40 -19.02
C LEU A 21 -4.15 -12.07 -17.64
N ALA A 22 -3.08 -12.30 -16.89
CA ALA A 22 -3.17 -12.83 -15.52
C ALA A 22 -3.99 -11.89 -14.62
N LEU A 23 -3.82 -10.55 -14.77
CA LEU A 23 -4.63 -9.57 -14.06
C LEU A 23 -6.12 -9.65 -14.39
N MET A 24 -6.46 -10.08 -15.62
CA MET A 24 -7.85 -10.20 -16.06
C MET A 24 -8.52 -11.45 -15.51
N VAL A 25 -7.75 -12.52 -15.30
CA VAL A 25 -8.24 -13.79 -14.77
C VAL A 25 -8.38 -13.76 -13.24
N MET A 26 -7.43 -13.17 -12.55
CA MET A 26 -7.42 -13.09 -11.08
C MET A 26 -8.36 -11.99 -10.58
N ARG A 27 -9.36 -12.35 -9.78
CA ARG A 27 -10.24 -11.39 -9.07
C ARG A 27 -9.47 -10.61 -7.99
N PRO A 28 -9.99 -9.49 -7.49
CA PRO A 28 -9.30 -8.73 -6.43
C PRO A 28 -8.85 -9.57 -5.22
N ASN A 29 -9.64 -10.55 -4.78
CA ASN A 29 -9.23 -11.46 -3.71
C ASN A 29 -8.07 -12.38 -4.12
N ASP A 30 -8.08 -12.85 -5.38
CA ASP A 30 -7.02 -13.73 -5.90
C ASP A 30 -5.70 -12.96 -6.03
N LEU A 31 -5.75 -11.67 -6.40
CA LEU A 31 -4.57 -10.80 -6.48
C LEU A 31 -3.95 -10.57 -5.10
N VAL A 32 -4.77 -10.37 -4.06
CA VAL A 32 -4.27 -10.26 -2.67
C VAL A 32 -3.67 -11.59 -2.23
N GLU A 33 -4.35 -12.71 -2.48
CA GLU A 33 -3.86 -14.04 -2.12
C GLU A 33 -2.57 -14.39 -2.87
N PHE A 34 -2.46 -14.03 -4.15
CA PHE A 34 -1.24 -14.17 -4.94
C PHE A 34 -0.05 -13.44 -4.29
N SER A 35 -0.24 -12.17 -3.91
CA SER A 35 0.78 -11.39 -3.20
C SER A 35 1.12 -12.03 -1.85
N ARG A 36 0.11 -12.46 -1.07
CA ARG A 36 0.31 -13.10 0.22
C ARG A 36 1.15 -14.39 0.10
N GLN A 37 0.84 -15.27 -0.87
CA GLN A 37 1.60 -16.50 -1.10
C GLN A 37 3.04 -16.22 -1.48
N THR A 38 3.29 -15.17 -2.27
CA THR A 38 4.65 -14.78 -2.64
C THR A 38 5.44 -14.29 -1.43
N TYR A 39 4.85 -13.40 -0.61
CA TYR A 39 5.52 -12.86 0.59
C TYR A 39 5.62 -13.88 1.72
N ALA A 40 4.76 -14.89 1.80
CA ALA A 40 4.84 -15.98 2.78
C ALA A 40 5.95 -17.01 2.49
N THR A 41 6.66 -16.89 1.37
CA THR A 41 7.80 -17.78 1.12
C THR A 41 8.94 -17.52 2.11
N SER A 42 9.60 -18.58 2.59
CA SER A 42 10.73 -18.44 3.53
C SER A 42 11.81 -17.48 3.00
N ARG A 43 12.05 -17.47 1.69
CA ARG A 43 13.01 -16.56 1.07
C ARG A 43 12.62 -15.09 1.26
N MET A 44 11.35 -14.73 1.10
CA MET A 44 10.85 -13.36 1.26
C MET A 44 10.86 -12.96 2.74
N VAL A 45 10.34 -13.81 3.62
CA VAL A 45 10.33 -13.57 5.07
C VAL A 45 11.74 -13.32 5.60
N GLU A 46 12.68 -14.21 5.28
CA GLU A 46 14.09 -14.05 5.70
C GLU A 46 14.77 -12.86 5.03
N GLY A 47 14.43 -12.57 3.78
CA GLY A 47 14.96 -11.42 3.04
C GLY A 47 14.54 -10.10 3.68
N CYS A 48 13.23 -9.89 3.86
CA CYS A 48 12.68 -8.71 4.52
C CYS A 48 13.16 -8.58 5.97
N GLY A 49 13.21 -9.71 6.71
CA GLY A 49 13.69 -9.72 8.08
C GLY A 49 15.14 -9.30 8.20
N ARG A 50 16.04 -9.82 7.36
CA ARG A 50 17.47 -9.43 7.35
C ARG A 50 17.65 -7.97 6.95
N GLN A 51 16.92 -7.48 5.95
CA GLN A 51 16.98 -6.08 5.55
C GLN A 51 16.55 -5.14 6.68
N ALA A 52 15.40 -5.43 7.31
CA ALA A 52 14.91 -4.64 8.44
C ALA A 52 15.83 -4.69 9.66
N LEU A 53 16.47 -5.82 9.92
CA LEU A 53 17.44 -5.95 11.00
C LEU A 53 18.72 -5.14 10.74
N ALA A 54 19.23 -5.15 9.50
CA ALA A 54 20.46 -4.48 9.13
C ALA A 54 20.29 -2.97 8.94
N TYR A 55 19.13 -2.55 8.43
CA TYR A 55 18.85 -1.17 8.04
C TYR A 55 17.43 -0.74 8.46
N PRO A 56 17.16 -0.61 9.77
CA PRO A 56 15.87 -0.14 10.28
C PRO A 56 15.80 1.39 10.16
N VAL A 57 15.53 1.89 8.95
CA VAL A 57 15.53 3.31 8.65
C VAL A 57 14.26 3.72 7.91
N LEU A 58 13.85 4.97 8.08
CA LEU A 58 12.87 5.61 7.22
C LEU A 58 13.56 6.15 5.98
N HIS A 59 12.95 6.01 4.82
CA HIS A 59 13.43 6.61 3.58
C HIS A 59 13.24 8.14 3.61
N PRO A 60 13.98 8.93 2.81
CA PRO A 60 13.92 10.39 2.84
C PRO A 60 12.52 10.98 2.63
N ASP A 61 11.72 10.39 1.74
CA ASP A 61 10.34 10.77 1.47
C ASP A 61 9.40 10.41 2.63
N GLU A 62 9.64 9.31 3.34
CA GLU A 62 8.94 8.95 4.58
C GLU A 62 9.29 9.92 5.71
N GLN A 63 10.57 10.31 5.83
CA GLN A 63 11.02 11.30 6.80
C GLN A 63 10.37 12.66 6.55
N THR A 64 10.30 13.10 5.28
CA THR A 64 9.64 14.34 4.90
C THR A 64 8.18 14.38 5.30
N LEU A 65 7.45 13.27 5.18
CA LEU A 65 6.06 13.16 5.65
C LEU A 65 5.97 13.18 7.19
N LEU A 66 6.91 12.52 7.87
CA LEU A 66 6.96 12.46 9.32
C LEU A 66 7.28 13.82 9.95
N GLU A 67 8.20 14.60 9.37
CA GLU A 67 8.56 15.94 9.84
C GLU A 67 7.39 16.92 9.84
N ARG A 68 6.40 16.68 8.97
CA ARG A 68 5.15 17.45 8.92
C ARG A 68 4.14 17.01 9.98
N LEU A 69 4.36 15.87 10.60
CA LEU A 69 3.53 15.37 11.67
C LEU A 69 3.95 16.05 12.98
N HIS A 70 3.13 16.97 13.50
CA HIS A 70 3.40 17.68 14.76
C HIS A 70 3.20 16.80 16.00
N LEU A 71 3.48 15.48 15.87
CA LEU A 71 3.41 14.50 16.96
C LEU A 71 4.74 13.76 17.06
N THR A 72 5.29 13.71 18.27
CA THR A 72 6.53 12.99 18.57
C THR A 72 6.28 11.70 19.35
N ARG A 73 5.04 11.43 19.72
CA ARG A 73 4.62 10.24 20.48
C ARG A 73 3.12 10.01 20.28
N GLY A 74 2.66 8.82 20.60
CA GLY A 74 1.26 8.41 20.50
C GLY A 74 1.15 6.97 20.02
N ARG A 75 -0.07 6.47 19.88
CA ARG A 75 -0.33 5.12 19.36
C ARG A 75 -0.34 5.16 17.83
N LEU A 76 0.53 4.37 17.21
CA LEU A 76 0.69 4.29 15.77
C LEU A 76 0.34 2.88 15.26
N LEU A 77 -0.56 2.81 14.28
CA LEU A 77 -0.87 1.59 13.56
C LEU A 77 -0.07 1.59 12.25
N LEU A 78 0.88 0.68 12.13
CA LEU A 78 1.70 0.50 10.92
C LEU A 78 1.13 -0.63 10.09
N LEU A 79 0.62 -0.31 8.92
CA LEU A 79 0.05 -1.26 7.96
C LEU A 79 1.13 -1.76 7.01
N GLY A 80 1.29 -3.10 6.93
CA GLY A 80 2.37 -3.73 6.17
C GLY A 80 3.72 -3.69 6.92
N VAL A 81 3.75 -4.21 8.14
CA VAL A 81 4.95 -4.12 8.99
C VAL A 81 6.16 -4.87 8.41
N GLY A 82 5.95 -5.90 7.58
CA GLY A 82 7.03 -6.70 7.00
C GLY A 82 8.02 -7.20 8.05
N GLY A 83 9.31 -6.98 7.81
CA GLY A 83 10.38 -7.30 8.79
C GLY A 83 10.59 -6.27 9.91
N GLY A 84 9.81 -5.18 9.94
CA GLY A 84 9.90 -4.13 10.98
C GLY A 84 10.78 -2.93 10.62
N ARG A 85 11.10 -2.70 9.34
CA ARG A 85 11.99 -1.62 8.89
C ARG A 85 11.59 -0.24 9.43
N GLU A 86 10.32 0.12 9.31
CA GLU A 86 9.77 1.39 9.79
C GLU A 86 9.36 1.33 11.27
N ALA A 87 8.90 0.16 11.73
CA ALA A 87 8.41 0.00 13.09
C ALA A 87 9.48 0.33 14.14
N ILE A 88 10.73 -0.09 13.90
CA ILE A 88 11.85 0.10 14.82
C ILE A 88 12.15 1.60 15.03
N PRO A 89 12.47 2.41 13.99
CA PRO A 89 12.75 3.82 14.18
C PRO A 89 11.55 4.61 14.70
N LEU A 90 10.32 4.29 14.28
CA LEU A 90 9.11 4.95 14.81
C LEU A 90 8.94 4.68 16.32
N THR A 91 9.24 3.46 16.77
CA THR A 91 9.20 3.15 18.21
C THR A 91 10.33 3.87 18.97
N GLN A 92 11.53 3.95 18.40
CA GLN A 92 12.65 4.70 18.99
C GLN A 92 12.37 6.21 19.11
N MET A 93 11.55 6.75 18.22
CA MET A 93 11.07 8.14 18.29
C MET A 93 10.02 8.38 19.39
N GLY A 94 9.46 7.32 19.99
CA GLY A 94 8.50 7.42 21.09
C GLY A 94 7.06 7.02 20.75
N PHE A 95 6.80 6.47 19.57
CA PHE A 95 5.48 5.92 19.25
C PHE A 95 5.27 4.53 19.83
N GLU A 96 4.05 4.26 20.29
CA GLU A 96 3.59 2.90 20.62
C GLU A 96 3.11 2.24 19.33
N VAL A 97 3.96 1.42 18.71
CA VAL A 97 3.71 0.85 17.38
C VAL A 97 2.98 -0.48 17.47
N THR A 98 1.84 -0.57 16.78
CA THR A 98 1.17 -1.83 16.45
C THR A 98 1.36 -2.10 14.94
N GLY A 99 2.11 -3.15 14.60
CA GLY A 99 2.36 -3.55 13.22
C GLY A 99 1.33 -4.55 12.71
N VAL A 100 0.82 -4.35 11.51
CA VAL A 100 -0.13 -5.26 10.83
C VAL A 100 0.52 -5.82 9.58
N ASP A 101 0.40 -7.13 9.37
CA ASP A 101 0.77 -7.79 8.12
C ASP A 101 -0.16 -8.98 7.87
N PHE A 102 -0.36 -9.36 6.60
CA PHE A 102 -1.18 -10.54 6.26
C PHE A 102 -0.38 -11.86 6.29
N VAL A 103 0.94 -11.79 6.50
CA VAL A 103 1.84 -12.95 6.66
C VAL A 103 2.25 -13.06 8.13
N PRO A 104 1.81 -14.11 8.86
CA PRO A 104 2.11 -14.26 10.29
C PRO A 104 3.62 -14.24 10.59
N GLU A 105 4.40 -14.88 9.73
CA GLU A 105 5.87 -14.97 9.87
C GLU A 105 6.55 -13.60 9.74
N MET A 106 5.97 -12.67 8.96
CA MET A 106 6.46 -11.28 8.88
C MET A 106 6.21 -10.55 10.19
N VAL A 107 5.01 -10.69 10.78
CA VAL A 107 4.67 -10.09 12.07
C VAL A 107 5.64 -10.57 13.16
N GLU A 108 5.90 -11.88 13.22
CA GLU A 108 6.83 -12.42 14.19
C GLU A 108 8.26 -11.94 13.95
N LYS A 109 8.71 -11.91 12.68
CA LYS A 109 10.03 -11.40 12.32
C LYS A 109 10.21 -9.93 12.70
N ALA A 110 9.17 -9.09 12.52
CA ALA A 110 9.19 -7.70 12.94
C ALA A 110 9.36 -7.57 14.47
N ARG A 111 8.66 -8.41 15.24
CA ARG A 111 8.77 -8.44 16.72
C ARG A 111 10.17 -8.88 17.19
N GLU A 112 10.72 -9.94 16.57
CA GLU A 112 12.09 -10.41 16.85
C GLU A 112 13.13 -9.30 16.58
N ASN A 113 13.02 -8.64 15.42
CA ASN A 113 13.93 -7.56 15.04
C ASN A 113 13.81 -6.35 15.97
N ALA A 114 12.59 -5.97 16.37
CA ALA A 114 12.35 -4.89 17.33
C ALA A 114 13.06 -5.19 18.66
N VAL A 115 12.92 -6.40 19.20
CA VAL A 115 13.61 -6.84 20.44
C VAL A 115 15.13 -6.73 20.30
N ARG A 116 15.69 -7.15 19.15
CA ARG A 116 17.14 -7.04 18.87
C ARG A 116 17.64 -5.59 18.84
N HIS A 117 16.77 -4.64 18.49
CA HIS A 117 17.05 -3.19 18.53
C HIS A 117 16.64 -2.52 19.85
N GLY A 118 16.30 -3.31 20.89
CA GLY A 118 15.98 -2.81 22.22
C GLY A 118 14.62 -2.12 22.34
N VAL A 119 13.72 -2.35 21.37
CA VAL A 119 12.36 -1.80 21.38
C VAL A 119 11.31 -2.92 21.33
N LYS A 120 10.06 -2.58 21.66
CA LYS A 120 8.95 -3.52 21.64
C LYS A 120 7.83 -2.99 20.75
N ILE A 121 7.32 -3.84 19.86
CA ILE A 121 6.14 -3.56 19.03
C ILE A 121 5.07 -4.61 19.30
N GLU A 122 3.81 -4.23 19.14
CA GLU A 122 2.71 -5.18 19.04
C GLU A 122 2.55 -5.64 17.59
N GLY A 123 1.98 -6.83 17.38
CA GLY A 123 1.78 -7.39 16.05
C GLY A 123 0.39 -7.99 15.88
N ILE A 124 -0.25 -7.74 14.73
CA ILE A 124 -1.56 -8.26 14.35
C ILE A 124 -1.45 -8.87 12.96
N THR A 125 -1.93 -10.12 12.80
CA THR A 125 -2.00 -10.75 11.48
C THR A 125 -3.36 -10.48 10.86
N GLN A 126 -3.40 -9.53 9.91
CA GLN A 126 -4.60 -9.16 9.16
C GLN A 126 -4.24 -8.63 7.77
N GLU A 127 -5.18 -8.73 6.82
CA GLU A 127 -5.11 -8.04 5.53
C GLU A 127 -5.37 -6.54 5.74
N ILE A 128 -4.48 -5.67 5.21
CA ILE A 128 -4.55 -4.21 5.42
C ILE A 128 -5.87 -3.60 4.93
N SER A 129 -6.46 -4.12 3.84
CA SER A 129 -7.74 -3.61 3.32
C SER A 129 -8.97 -4.05 4.14
N LYS A 130 -8.77 -4.98 5.08
CA LYS A 130 -9.84 -5.53 5.93
C LYS A 130 -9.54 -5.38 7.42
N ILE A 131 -8.66 -4.42 7.78
CA ILE A 131 -8.31 -4.21 9.19
C ILE A 131 -9.56 -4.07 10.06
N ASP A 132 -9.53 -4.74 11.19
CA ASP A 132 -10.53 -4.65 12.25
C ASP A 132 -9.80 -4.49 13.58
N VAL A 133 -9.73 -3.24 14.05
CA VAL A 133 -9.04 -2.83 15.27
C VAL A 133 -9.95 -1.90 16.06
N PRO A 134 -9.73 -1.72 17.37
CA PRO A 134 -10.59 -0.88 18.19
C PRO A 134 -10.73 0.53 17.64
N ALA A 135 -11.97 1.02 17.55
CA ALA A 135 -12.27 2.35 17.03
C ALA A 135 -11.67 3.46 17.91
N GLY A 136 -11.19 4.53 17.26
CA GLY A 136 -10.65 5.70 17.95
C GLY A 136 -9.43 5.42 18.82
N SER A 137 -8.65 4.39 18.48
CA SER A 137 -7.52 3.93 19.32
C SER A 137 -6.18 4.49 18.91
N TYR A 138 -6.01 5.00 17.69
CA TYR A 138 -4.73 5.41 17.15
C TYR A 138 -4.67 6.91 16.86
N ASP A 139 -3.54 7.50 17.14
CA ASP A 139 -3.22 8.90 16.81
C ASP A 139 -2.76 9.02 15.36
N VAL A 140 -2.04 7.99 14.89
CA VAL A 140 -1.49 7.91 13.53
C VAL A 140 -1.74 6.53 12.95
N VAL A 141 -2.11 6.46 11.68
CA VAL A 141 -2.00 5.25 10.85
C VAL A 141 -0.96 5.52 9.77
N TRP A 142 -0.07 4.56 9.55
CA TRP A 142 1.05 4.66 8.61
C TRP A 142 1.00 3.52 7.60
N LEU A 143 1.08 3.85 6.32
CA LEU A 143 1.09 2.90 5.20
C LEU A 143 2.16 3.35 4.19
N SER A 144 3.39 2.88 4.34
CA SER A 144 4.54 3.27 3.52
C SER A 144 4.78 2.39 2.30
N ALA A 145 5.93 2.58 1.66
CA ALA A 145 6.44 1.75 0.56
C ALA A 145 5.45 1.59 -0.61
N ALA A 146 4.67 2.62 -0.90
CA ALA A 146 3.63 2.63 -1.94
C ALA A 146 2.54 1.54 -1.75
N MET A 147 2.36 1.02 -0.55
CA MET A 147 1.42 -0.07 -0.27
C MET A 147 -0.06 0.31 -0.45
N TYR A 148 -0.39 1.62 -0.48
CA TYR A 148 -1.74 2.03 -0.87
C TYR A 148 -2.11 1.50 -2.27
N SER A 149 -1.15 1.45 -3.16
CA SER A 149 -1.26 0.91 -4.51
C SER A 149 -1.36 -0.62 -4.59
N CYS A 150 -1.01 -1.34 -3.51
CA CYS A 150 -1.08 -2.80 -3.49
C CYS A 150 -2.50 -3.34 -3.23
N VAL A 151 -3.47 -2.46 -2.98
CA VAL A 151 -4.87 -2.83 -2.75
C VAL A 151 -5.64 -2.79 -4.07
N PRO A 152 -6.06 -3.94 -4.62
CA PRO A 152 -6.75 -4.01 -5.90
C PRO A 152 -8.19 -3.50 -5.80
N ALA A 153 -8.64 -2.79 -6.83
CA ALA A 153 -9.94 -2.17 -6.99
C ALA A 153 -10.20 -0.95 -6.07
N ARG A 154 -10.63 0.15 -6.72
CA ARG A 154 -10.94 1.44 -6.07
C ARG A 154 -11.89 1.29 -4.87
N GLY A 155 -12.96 0.51 -5.03
CA GLY A 155 -13.92 0.29 -3.93
C GLY A 155 -13.29 -0.29 -2.66
N ARG A 156 -12.32 -1.19 -2.80
CA ARG A 156 -11.58 -1.77 -1.66
C ARG A 156 -10.62 -0.76 -1.04
N ARG A 157 -9.98 0.11 -1.84
CA ARG A 157 -9.13 1.18 -1.31
C ARG A 157 -9.97 2.18 -0.50
N VAL A 158 -11.12 2.57 -1.01
CA VAL A 158 -12.06 3.45 -0.28
C VAL A 158 -12.59 2.78 1.00
N GLU A 159 -12.95 1.49 0.96
CA GLU A 159 -13.37 0.76 2.16
C GLU A 159 -12.24 0.67 3.19
N MET A 160 -10.98 0.43 2.75
CA MET A 160 -9.81 0.48 3.62
C MET A 160 -9.67 1.84 4.30
N LEU A 161 -9.79 2.94 3.56
CA LEU A 161 -9.75 4.30 4.12
C LEU A 161 -10.82 4.50 5.20
N GLN A 162 -12.05 4.03 4.97
CA GLN A 162 -13.13 4.12 5.96
C GLN A 162 -12.79 3.33 7.23
N ARG A 163 -12.18 2.15 7.12
CA ARG A 163 -11.71 1.35 8.25
C ARG A 163 -10.57 2.05 8.99
N ILE A 164 -9.61 2.62 8.26
CA ILE A 164 -8.55 3.47 8.83
C ILE A 164 -9.17 4.66 9.59
N GLY A 165 -10.15 5.32 8.98
CA GLY A 165 -10.88 6.41 9.62
C GLY A 165 -11.57 5.99 10.91
N LYS A 166 -12.12 4.77 11.01
CA LYS A 166 -12.68 4.23 12.26
C LYS A 166 -11.61 3.98 13.32
N ALA A 167 -10.44 3.45 12.94
CA ALA A 167 -9.33 3.18 13.85
C ALA A 167 -8.72 4.46 14.45
N LEU A 168 -8.71 5.56 13.70
CA LEU A 168 -8.17 6.83 14.12
C LEU A 168 -9.05 7.56 15.14
N LYS A 169 -8.41 8.22 16.11
CA LYS A 169 -9.03 9.23 16.96
C LYS A 169 -9.56 10.40 16.10
N PRO A 170 -10.55 11.17 16.57
CA PRO A 170 -10.91 12.44 15.92
C PRO A 170 -9.69 13.36 15.79
N GLY A 171 -9.44 13.89 14.60
CA GLY A 171 -8.25 14.70 14.30
C GLY A 171 -6.95 13.91 14.10
N GLY A 172 -6.99 12.59 14.19
CA GLY A 172 -5.84 11.70 13.92
C GLY A 172 -5.39 11.72 12.47
N TYR A 173 -4.15 11.29 12.23
CA TYR A 173 -3.48 11.40 10.93
C TYR A 173 -3.36 10.05 10.24
N PHE A 174 -3.54 10.06 8.92
CA PHE A 174 -3.17 8.96 8.05
C PHE A 174 -2.06 9.40 7.10
N ILE A 175 -0.95 8.67 7.09
CA ILE A 175 0.18 8.90 6.21
C ILE A 175 0.27 7.70 5.27
N CYS A 176 0.30 7.97 3.96
CA CYS A 176 0.43 6.90 2.97
C CYS A 176 1.32 7.30 1.81
N GLN A 177 1.86 6.25 1.16
CA GLN A 177 2.54 6.36 -0.12
C GLN A 177 1.84 5.50 -1.16
N PHE A 178 1.87 5.96 -2.41
CA PHE A 178 1.25 5.31 -3.55
C PHE A 178 2.14 5.39 -4.79
N ARG A 179 1.96 4.44 -5.71
CA ARG A 179 2.68 4.42 -6.98
C ARG A 179 2.16 5.50 -7.90
N TRP A 180 3.07 6.21 -8.54
CA TRP A 180 2.78 7.23 -9.52
C TRP A 180 3.38 6.87 -10.87
N ASP A 181 2.62 6.99 -11.97
CA ASP A 181 3.12 6.79 -13.32
C ASP A 181 2.17 7.47 -14.32
N THR A 182 2.57 8.61 -14.88
CA THR A 182 1.80 9.36 -15.87
C THR A 182 1.64 8.62 -17.19
N GLU A 183 2.54 7.67 -17.49
CA GLU A 183 2.48 6.83 -18.68
C GLU A 183 1.70 5.51 -18.44
N ALA A 184 1.24 5.28 -17.20
CA ALA A 184 0.47 4.08 -16.88
C ALA A 184 -0.80 4.01 -17.72
N GLY A 185 -0.99 2.87 -18.36
CA GLY A 185 -2.19 2.55 -19.11
C GLY A 185 -1.94 2.00 -20.51
N ALA A 186 -2.93 1.26 -21.00
CA ALA A 186 -2.97 0.72 -22.34
C ALA A 186 -3.79 1.61 -23.28
N SER A 187 -3.63 1.43 -24.59
CA SER A 187 -4.53 2.05 -25.54
C SER A 187 -5.99 1.55 -25.34
N ARG A 188 -6.99 2.35 -25.75
CA ARG A 188 -8.42 2.00 -25.60
C ARG A 188 -8.78 0.62 -26.16
N ILE A 189 -8.12 0.20 -27.25
CA ILE A 189 -8.34 -1.12 -27.87
C ILE A 189 -7.89 -2.24 -26.92
N TRP A 190 -6.75 -2.08 -26.25
CA TRP A 190 -6.24 -3.04 -25.29
C TRP A 190 -7.07 -3.10 -24.02
N GLU A 191 -7.60 -1.97 -23.57
CA GLU A 191 -8.53 -1.93 -22.43
C GLU A 191 -9.83 -2.67 -22.74
N LEU A 192 -10.36 -2.51 -23.97
CA LEU A 192 -11.53 -3.28 -24.39
C LEU A 192 -11.25 -4.77 -24.47
N ALA A 193 -10.11 -5.18 -25.05
CA ALA A 193 -9.70 -6.57 -25.10
C ALA A 193 -9.57 -7.20 -23.71
N ARG A 194 -8.98 -6.47 -22.75
CA ARG A 194 -8.88 -6.87 -21.34
C ARG A 194 -10.24 -7.10 -20.72
N LYS A 195 -11.19 -6.17 -20.90
CA LYS A 195 -12.56 -6.31 -20.38
C LYS A 195 -13.28 -7.54 -20.98
N ILE A 196 -13.06 -7.83 -22.26
CA ILE A 196 -13.62 -9.03 -22.91
C ILE A 196 -13.04 -10.29 -22.27
N VAL A 197 -11.72 -10.35 -22.05
CA VAL A 197 -11.09 -11.50 -21.38
C VAL A 197 -11.60 -11.65 -19.95
N ALA A 198 -11.67 -10.56 -19.18
CA ALA A 198 -12.21 -10.58 -17.82
C ALA A 198 -13.64 -11.09 -17.77
N PHE A 199 -14.48 -10.68 -18.71
CA PHE A 199 -15.86 -11.15 -18.82
C PHE A 199 -15.94 -12.64 -19.17
N LEU A 200 -15.21 -13.09 -20.18
CA LEU A 200 -15.20 -14.49 -20.63
C LEU A 200 -14.64 -15.47 -19.58
N THR A 201 -13.71 -15.00 -18.76
CA THR A 201 -13.10 -15.80 -17.67
C THR A 201 -13.83 -15.68 -16.34
N LEU A 202 -14.87 -14.83 -16.26
CA LEU A 202 -15.51 -14.42 -15.00
C LEU A 202 -14.47 -13.90 -13.98
N GLY A 203 -13.42 -13.25 -14.49
CA GLY A 203 -12.26 -12.78 -13.74
C GLY A 203 -12.42 -11.37 -13.17
N ASN A 204 -11.38 -10.53 -13.39
CA ASN A 204 -11.30 -9.19 -12.81
C ASN A 204 -12.07 -8.13 -13.62
N LEU A 205 -13.35 -7.96 -13.33
CA LEU A 205 -14.19 -6.90 -13.91
C LEU A 205 -13.93 -5.52 -13.29
N TRP A 206 -13.20 -5.46 -12.18
CA TRP A 206 -12.82 -4.24 -11.45
C TRP A 206 -11.43 -3.70 -11.84
N HIS A 207 -10.85 -4.24 -12.91
CA HIS A 207 -9.57 -3.79 -13.43
C HIS A 207 -9.61 -2.29 -13.77
N GLU A 208 -8.60 -1.57 -13.31
CA GLU A 208 -8.45 -0.14 -13.52
C GLU A 208 -7.25 0.15 -14.45
N LYS A 209 -7.27 1.33 -15.06
CA LYS A 209 -6.11 1.82 -15.78
C LYS A 209 -4.97 2.03 -14.78
N GLY A 210 -3.77 1.55 -15.08
CA GLY A 210 -2.63 1.59 -14.16
C GLY A 210 -2.39 0.30 -13.38
N ASP A 211 -3.33 -0.67 -13.42
CA ASP A 211 -3.14 -1.97 -12.80
C ASP A 211 -2.05 -2.79 -13.50
N THR A 212 -1.12 -3.32 -12.72
CA THR A 212 -0.01 -4.15 -13.20
C THR A 212 0.42 -5.18 -12.15
N LEU A 213 1.20 -6.18 -12.57
CA LEU A 213 1.95 -7.06 -11.68
C LEU A 213 3.40 -6.59 -11.62
N SER A 214 3.82 -6.08 -10.47
CA SER A 214 5.19 -5.64 -10.23
C SER A 214 6.10 -6.86 -10.07
N TYR A 215 7.10 -6.98 -10.93
CA TYR A 215 8.10 -8.08 -10.93
C TYR A 215 7.51 -9.49 -10.80
N ASN A 216 6.23 -9.70 -11.15
CA ASN A 216 5.47 -10.94 -10.94
C ASN A 216 5.38 -11.38 -9.46
N ILE A 217 5.46 -10.42 -8.55
CA ILE A 217 5.46 -10.66 -7.11
C ILE A 217 4.14 -10.21 -6.50
N GLU A 218 3.64 -9.04 -6.91
CA GLU A 218 2.49 -8.39 -6.31
C GLU A 218 1.69 -7.56 -7.29
N PHE A 219 0.43 -7.35 -6.96
CA PHE A 219 -0.42 -6.38 -7.64
C PHE A 219 -0.03 -4.95 -7.27
N ILE A 220 0.01 -4.07 -8.26
CA ILE A 220 0.18 -2.62 -8.08
C ILE A 220 -0.77 -1.86 -9.00
N HIS A 221 -1.43 -0.85 -8.43
CA HIS A 221 -2.16 0.18 -9.14
C HIS A 221 -1.33 1.47 -9.16
N ALA A 222 -0.98 1.97 -10.34
CA ALA A 222 -0.28 3.25 -10.49
C ALA A 222 -1.28 4.36 -10.82
N PHE A 223 -1.32 5.39 -9.98
CA PHE A 223 -2.11 6.59 -10.23
C PHE A 223 -1.42 7.46 -11.27
N SER A 224 -2.20 8.11 -12.15
CA SER A 224 -1.69 8.99 -13.20
C SER A 224 -2.20 10.43 -13.09
N GLN A 225 -3.19 10.68 -12.23
CA GLN A 225 -3.80 11.99 -12.01
C GLN A 225 -4.04 12.21 -10.51
N GLU A 226 -3.74 13.42 -10.04
CA GLU A 226 -3.94 13.76 -8.63
C GLU A 226 -5.40 13.69 -8.20
N ASP A 227 -6.34 14.10 -9.06
CA ASP A 227 -7.76 14.10 -8.76
C ASP A 227 -8.29 12.68 -8.51
N GLU A 228 -7.68 11.68 -9.14
CA GLU A 228 -8.02 10.28 -8.96
C GLU A 228 -7.78 9.84 -7.51
N VAL A 229 -6.57 10.05 -7.01
CA VAL A 229 -6.22 9.68 -5.63
C VAL A 229 -6.89 10.59 -4.59
N LYS A 230 -7.02 11.90 -4.88
CA LYS A 230 -7.71 12.84 -3.99
C LYS A 230 -9.19 12.50 -3.82
N SER A 231 -9.85 12.05 -4.90
CA SER A 231 -11.25 11.62 -4.83
C SER A 231 -11.45 10.39 -3.95
N GLU A 232 -10.51 9.43 -3.97
CA GLU A 232 -10.54 8.28 -3.07
C GLU A 232 -10.37 8.70 -1.61
N PHE A 233 -9.43 9.61 -1.32
CA PHE A 233 -9.21 10.13 0.04
C PHE A 233 -10.46 10.84 0.58
N ALA A 234 -11.09 11.70 -0.25
CA ALA A 234 -12.31 12.40 0.13
C ALA A 234 -13.48 11.44 0.37
N GLU A 235 -13.68 10.43 -0.50
CA GLU A 235 -14.71 9.41 -0.35
C GLU A 235 -14.45 8.50 0.87
N GLY A 236 -13.19 8.26 1.21
CA GLY A 236 -12.76 7.61 2.43
C GLY A 236 -12.99 8.43 3.71
N GLY A 237 -13.39 9.72 3.57
CA GLY A 237 -13.68 10.61 4.69
C GLY A 237 -12.47 11.35 5.25
N PHE A 238 -11.44 11.58 4.44
CA PHE A 238 -10.22 12.27 4.85
C PHE A 238 -10.08 13.65 4.21
N GLU A 239 -9.45 14.56 4.94
CA GLU A 239 -8.97 15.84 4.48
C GLU A 239 -7.47 15.70 4.11
N VAL A 240 -7.10 16.15 2.91
CA VAL A 240 -5.69 16.16 2.47
C VAL A 240 -4.99 17.39 3.05
N LEU A 241 -4.04 17.19 3.94
CA LEU A 241 -3.22 18.26 4.52
C LEU A 241 -1.99 18.57 3.67
N HIS A 242 -1.37 17.52 3.13
CA HIS A 242 -0.20 17.62 2.27
C HIS A 242 -0.18 16.45 1.30
N MET A 243 0.23 16.71 0.07
CA MET A 243 0.52 15.71 -0.93
C MET A 243 1.70 16.18 -1.78
N HIS A 244 2.59 15.26 -2.08
CA HIS A 244 3.68 15.49 -3.03
C HIS A 244 3.82 14.30 -3.95
N ILE A 245 4.35 14.54 -5.13
CA ILE A 245 4.62 13.50 -6.14
C ILE A 245 6.07 13.68 -6.59
N SER A 246 6.81 12.58 -6.56
CA SER A 246 8.15 12.50 -7.14
C SER A 246 8.09 11.71 -8.43
N GLU A 247 8.21 12.40 -9.56
CA GLU A 247 8.29 11.75 -10.88
C GLU A 247 9.60 10.98 -11.06
N GLU A 248 10.67 11.37 -10.34
CA GLU A 248 11.97 10.71 -10.42
C GLU A 248 11.91 9.27 -9.87
N ILE A 249 11.29 9.08 -8.71
CA ILE A 249 11.15 7.76 -8.08
C ILE A 249 9.78 7.11 -8.31
N LEU A 250 8.89 7.79 -9.04
CA LEU A 250 7.55 7.33 -9.38
C LEU A 250 6.70 6.98 -8.14
N ILE A 251 6.80 7.81 -7.09
CA ILE A 251 6.06 7.64 -5.83
C ILE A 251 5.39 8.97 -5.45
N GLY A 252 4.13 8.86 -5.05
CA GLY A 252 3.42 9.93 -4.36
C GLY A 252 3.33 9.65 -2.87
N GLY A 253 3.32 10.70 -2.08
CA GLY A 253 3.13 10.66 -0.63
C GLY A 253 2.06 11.64 -0.18
N ALA A 254 1.23 11.23 0.78
CA ALA A 254 0.18 12.07 1.33
C ALA A 254 0.12 11.99 2.85
N MET A 255 -0.16 13.14 3.47
CA MET A 255 -0.58 13.25 4.86
C MET A 255 -2.03 13.72 4.90
N LEU A 256 -2.86 12.92 5.51
CA LEU A 256 -4.29 13.08 5.58
C LEU A 256 -4.73 13.24 7.03
N ARG A 257 -5.84 13.91 7.26
CA ARG A 257 -6.43 14.05 8.60
C ARG A 257 -7.86 13.53 8.62
N LYS A 258 -8.20 12.76 9.65
CA LYS A 258 -9.59 12.48 9.97
C LYS A 258 -10.23 13.77 10.51
N PRO A 259 -11.31 14.27 9.91
CA PRO A 259 -12.00 15.46 10.41
C PRO A 259 -12.38 15.31 11.88
N LEU A 260 -12.34 16.41 12.61
CA LEU A 260 -12.95 16.47 13.94
C LEU A 260 -14.44 16.21 13.79
N SER A 261 -15.02 15.33 14.60
CA SER A 261 -16.47 15.15 14.60
C SER A 261 -17.11 16.53 14.86
N LYS A 262 -17.98 16.98 13.95
CA LYS A 262 -18.80 18.14 14.27
C LYS A 262 -19.56 17.80 15.55
N ALA A 263 -19.34 18.58 16.60
CA ALA A 263 -20.19 18.51 17.80
C ALA A 263 -21.64 18.60 17.33
N PRO A 264 -22.56 17.75 17.82
CA PRO A 264 -23.96 17.91 17.50
C PRO A 264 -24.35 19.34 17.87
N LEU A 265 -24.82 20.10 16.87
CA LEU A 265 -25.41 21.40 17.13
C LEU A 265 -26.48 21.16 18.20
N SER A 266 -26.21 21.67 19.41
CA SER A 266 -27.20 21.69 20.49
C SER A 266 -28.43 22.42 19.98
N LYS A 267 -29.52 21.68 19.80
CA LYS A 267 -30.83 22.24 19.49
C LYS A 267 -31.37 22.99 20.72
#